data_f9df42e35325fff834c9f42df8565609
#
_entry.id   f9df42e35325fff834c9f42df8565609
#
_cell.length_a   1.000
_cell.length_b   1.000
_cell.length_c   1.000
_cell.angle_alpha   90.00
_cell.angle_beta   90.00
_cell.angle_gamma   90.00
#
_symmetry.space_group_name_H-M   'P 1'
#
loop_
_entity.id
_entity.type
_entity.pdbx_description
1 polymer ?
#
loop_
_entity_poly.entity_id
_entity_poly.type
_entity_poly.pdbx_seq_one_letter_code
_entity_poly.pdbx_strand_id
1 'polypeptide(L)'
;MPSSVRRRSATPRADAGGLPVTSLPGVGEALATLLAKLGLRTIRDLWFHLPLRYEDRTRITPIRELRAGDSAQVAGVVEAVERGFRYRPQLRVAIGDDSRATLMLRFFHFNRSQAEQLAPGVRLVCYGEVRHGAHGFEMVHPQYARLAADASV
;
A
#
# COMPACT_ATOMS: atom_id res chain seq x y z
N MET A 1 42.63 8.28 -7.21
CA MET A 1 41.67 9.23 -6.67
C MET A 1 40.32 8.58 -6.50
N PRO A 2 40.13 7.94 -5.41
CA PRO A 2 38.91 7.14 -5.20
C PRO A 2 37.67 7.95 -4.81
N SER A 3 37.78 9.26 -4.79
CA SER A 3 36.72 10.12 -4.28
C SER A 3 35.43 10.16 -5.12
N SER A 4 35.49 9.70 -6.34
CA SER A 4 34.35 9.74 -7.25
C SER A 4 33.23 8.72 -6.87
N VAL A 5 33.59 7.69 -6.13
CA VAL A 5 32.63 6.64 -5.78
C VAL A 5 31.62 7.10 -4.71
N ARG A 6 32.04 8.02 -3.88
CA ARG A 6 31.19 8.47 -2.76
C ARG A 6 30.03 9.37 -3.17
N ARG A 7 30.12 9.98 -4.34
CA ARG A 7 29.09 10.92 -4.78
C ARG A 7 27.83 10.26 -5.29
N ARG A 8 27.90 8.97 -5.60
CA ARG A 8 26.77 8.25 -6.18
C ARG A 8 25.68 7.91 -5.16
N SER A 9 26.02 7.84 -3.90
CA SER A 9 25.07 7.40 -2.88
C SER A 9 24.19 8.52 -2.32
N ALA A 10 24.64 9.76 -2.46
CA ALA A 10 23.93 10.88 -1.85
C ALA A 10 22.90 11.54 -2.77
N THR A 11 23.07 11.38 -4.09
CA THR A 11 22.34 12.18 -5.06
C THR A 11 21.08 11.57 -5.64
N PRO A 12 20.85 10.25 -5.63
CA PRO A 12 19.71 9.69 -6.36
C PRO A 12 18.34 10.18 -5.89
N ARG A 13 18.23 10.51 -4.63
CA ARG A 13 16.92 10.97 -4.09
C ARG A 13 16.61 12.42 -4.48
N ALA A 14 17.61 13.25 -4.51
CA ALA A 14 17.43 14.66 -4.87
C ALA A 14 17.04 14.83 -6.34
N ASP A 15 17.54 13.93 -7.19
CA ASP A 15 17.34 14.01 -8.64
C ASP A 15 16.17 13.16 -9.15
N ALA A 16 15.44 12.49 -8.26
CA ALA A 16 14.35 11.61 -8.68
C ALA A 16 13.31 12.33 -9.56
N GLY A 17 13.05 13.60 -9.30
CA GLY A 17 12.12 14.39 -10.11
C GLY A 17 12.62 14.70 -11.51
N GLY A 18 13.92 14.72 -11.73
CA GLY A 18 14.53 14.95 -13.03
C GLY A 18 14.68 13.69 -13.89
N LEU A 19 14.42 12.51 -13.32
CA LEU A 19 14.49 11.26 -14.06
C LEU A 19 13.40 11.16 -15.12
N PRO A 20 13.66 10.51 -16.25
CA PRO A 20 12.63 10.28 -17.26
C PRO A 20 11.53 9.38 -16.70
N VAL A 21 10.31 9.55 -17.23
CA VAL A 21 9.15 8.74 -16.80
C VAL A 21 9.35 7.24 -17.03
N THR A 22 10.20 6.86 -17.96
CA THR A 22 10.57 5.47 -18.22
C THR A 22 11.27 4.79 -17.02
N SER A 23 11.76 5.57 -16.07
CA SER A 23 12.34 5.04 -14.82
C SER A 23 11.29 4.43 -13.90
N LEU A 24 10.01 4.72 -14.12
CA LEU A 24 8.92 4.17 -13.32
C LEU A 24 8.55 2.78 -13.78
N PRO A 25 8.27 1.84 -12.85
CA PRO A 25 7.76 0.52 -13.21
C PRO A 25 6.46 0.64 -14.02
N GLY A 26 6.35 -0.15 -15.08
CA GLY A 26 5.17 -0.16 -15.94
C GLY A 26 5.13 0.93 -17.01
N VAL A 27 6.10 1.82 -17.07
CA VAL A 27 6.20 2.85 -18.10
C VAL A 27 7.25 2.44 -19.12
N GLY A 28 6.81 1.90 -20.27
CA GLY A 28 7.67 1.57 -21.39
C GLY A 28 7.76 2.73 -22.38
N GLU A 29 8.52 2.54 -23.45
CA GLU A 29 8.76 3.56 -24.47
C GLU A 29 7.46 4.04 -25.14
N ALA A 30 6.51 3.14 -25.41
CA ALA A 30 5.24 3.51 -26.04
C ALA A 30 4.43 4.48 -25.17
N LEU A 31 4.35 4.18 -23.85
CA LEU A 31 3.64 5.06 -22.92
C LEU A 31 4.42 6.35 -22.71
N ALA A 32 5.73 6.31 -22.63
CA ALA A 32 6.56 7.49 -22.50
C ALA A 32 6.40 8.43 -23.71
N THR A 33 6.25 7.89 -24.92
CA THR A 33 5.98 8.67 -26.12
C THR A 33 4.64 9.39 -26.04
N LEU A 34 3.60 8.71 -25.55
CA LEU A 34 2.29 9.31 -25.33
C LEU A 34 2.35 10.43 -24.29
N LEU A 35 3.05 10.21 -23.20
CA LEU A 35 3.21 11.21 -22.14
C LEU A 35 4.01 12.42 -22.64
N ALA A 36 5.03 12.20 -23.45
CA ALA A 36 5.82 13.29 -24.04
C ALA A 36 4.97 14.23 -24.94
N LYS A 37 3.96 13.69 -25.62
CA LYS A 37 3.00 14.50 -26.39
C LYS A 37 2.19 15.44 -25.50
N LEU A 38 2.03 15.09 -24.23
CA LEU A 38 1.36 15.93 -23.24
C LEU A 38 2.33 16.82 -22.47
N GLY A 39 3.61 16.81 -22.82
CA GLY A 39 4.64 17.55 -22.11
C GLY A 39 5.17 16.84 -20.85
N LEU A 40 4.83 15.59 -20.63
CA LEU A 40 5.19 14.82 -19.44
C LEU A 40 6.38 13.91 -19.74
N ARG A 41 7.59 14.41 -19.55
CA ARG A 41 8.83 13.70 -19.89
C ARG A 41 9.58 13.16 -18.68
N THR A 42 9.43 13.84 -17.53
CA THR A 42 10.12 13.46 -16.30
C THR A 42 9.12 13.11 -15.21
N ILE A 43 9.60 12.47 -14.17
CA ILE A 43 8.78 12.14 -13.00
C ILE A 43 8.23 13.43 -12.36
N ARG A 44 9.03 14.50 -12.36
CA ARG A 44 8.59 15.79 -11.83
C ARG A 44 7.41 16.35 -12.60
N ASP A 45 7.39 16.20 -13.92
CA ASP A 45 6.28 16.65 -14.76
C ASP A 45 4.99 15.89 -14.38
N LEU A 46 5.08 14.58 -14.12
CA LEU A 46 3.96 13.80 -13.64
C LEU A 46 3.43 14.32 -12.29
N TRP A 47 4.32 14.67 -11.37
CA TRP A 47 3.92 15.16 -10.05
C TRP A 47 3.10 16.44 -10.13
N PHE A 48 3.38 17.32 -11.10
CA PHE A 48 2.64 18.57 -11.29
C PHE A 48 1.33 18.40 -12.05
N HIS A 49 1.23 17.41 -12.94
CA HIS A 49 0.05 17.20 -13.75
C HIS A 49 -1.00 16.30 -13.13
N LEU A 50 -0.58 15.31 -12.38
CA LEU A 50 -1.50 14.37 -11.74
C LEU A 50 -1.98 14.96 -10.41
N PRO A 51 -3.30 14.87 -10.11
CA PRO A 51 -3.83 15.31 -8.82
C PRO A 51 -3.49 14.26 -7.75
N LEU A 52 -2.20 14.03 -7.54
CA LEU A 52 -1.74 13.07 -6.56
C LEU A 52 -1.76 13.71 -5.18
N ARG A 53 -2.52 13.09 -4.28
CA ARG A 53 -2.35 13.36 -2.87
C ARG A 53 -1.04 12.72 -2.43
N TYR A 54 -0.22 13.47 -1.70
CA TYR A 54 0.93 12.90 -1.04
C TYR A 54 0.45 11.93 0.02
N GLU A 55 0.72 10.65 -0.18
CA GLU A 55 0.39 9.61 0.78
C GLU A 55 1.67 9.17 1.49
N ASP A 56 1.74 9.41 2.77
CA ASP A 56 2.87 8.94 3.57
C ASP A 56 2.68 7.45 3.90
N ARG A 57 3.32 6.61 3.10
CA ARG A 57 3.33 5.16 3.31
C ARG A 57 4.58 4.65 4.00
N THR A 58 5.42 5.56 4.52
CA THR A 58 6.65 5.17 5.20
C THR A 58 6.41 4.79 6.66
N ARG A 59 5.32 5.27 7.24
CA ARG A 59 4.98 5.03 8.63
C ARG A 59 3.95 3.92 8.75
N ILE A 60 4.24 2.94 9.61
CA ILE A 60 3.26 1.93 10.05
C ILE A 60 2.55 2.49 11.28
N THR A 61 1.24 2.62 11.21
CA THR A 61 0.43 3.14 12.30
C THR A 61 -0.11 1.97 13.13
N PRO A 62 0.09 1.96 14.45
CA PRO A 62 -0.55 0.95 15.31
C PRO A 62 -2.06 1.01 15.18
N ILE A 63 -2.73 -0.15 15.19
CA ILE A 63 -4.19 -0.22 15.05
C ILE A 63 -4.89 0.62 16.11
N ARG A 64 -4.36 0.63 17.32
CA ARG A 64 -4.92 1.40 18.42
C ARG A 64 -4.95 2.90 18.17
N GLU A 65 -4.04 3.42 17.33
CA GLU A 65 -3.93 4.84 17.01
C GLU A 65 -4.72 5.25 15.77
N LEU A 66 -5.41 4.33 15.13
CA LEU A 66 -6.19 4.62 13.93
C LEU A 66 -7.34 5.59 14.23
N ARG A 67 -7.64 6.43 13.24
CA ARG A 67 -8.76 7.36 13.30
C ARG A 67 -9.62 7.21 12.06
N ALA A 68 -10.93 7.14 12.24
CA ALA A 68 -11.88 7.07 11.14
C ALA A 68 -11.76 8.32 10.25
N GLY A 69 -11.76 8.10 8.95
CA GLY A 69 -11.60 9.15 7.94
C GLY A 69 -10.17 9.33 7.44
N ASP A 70 -9.17 8.85 8.19
CA ASP A 70 -7.78 8.92 7.76
C ASP A 70 -7.40 7.68 6.95
N SER A 71 -6.43 7.85 6.06
CA SER A 71 -5.77 6.72 5.40
C SER A 71 -4.53 6.36 6.21
N ALA A 72 -4.30 5.06 6.40
CA ALA A 72 -3.18 4.59 7.20
C ALA A 72 -2.60 3.30 6.63
N GLN A 73 -1.31 3.09 6.90
CA GLN A 73 -0.64 1.83 6.65
C GLN A 73 -0.52 1.07 7.97
N VAL A 74 -0.98 -0.18 7.96
CA VAL A 74 -1.02 -1.03 9.15
C VAL A 74 -0.34 -2.35 8.84
N ALA A 75 0.47 -2.82 9.77
CA ALA A 75 1.03 -4.16 9.73
C ALA A 75 0.40 -5.01 10.84
N GLY A 76 0.00 -6.20 10.51
CA GLY A 76 -0.61 -7.09 11.48
C GLY A 76 -0.58 -8.54 11.06
N VAL A 77 -1.02 -9.40 11.96
CA VAL A 77 -1.14 -10.84 11.74
C VAL A 77 -2.61 -11.19 11.60
N VAL A 78 -2.94 -11.99 10.61
CA VAL A 78 -4.31 -12.48 10.43
C VAL A 78 -4.68 -13.36 11.61
N GLU A 79 -5.73 -12.97 12.33
CA GLU A 79 -6.24 -13.72 13.48
C GLU A 79 -7.42 -14.61 13.11
N ALA A 80 -8.28 -14.13 12.22
CA ALA A 80 -9.47 -14.84 11.78
C ALA A 80 -9.86 -14.45 10.38
N VAL A 81 -10.45 -15.38 9.65
CA VAL A 81 -10.98 -15.16 8.31
C VAL A 81 -12.40 -15.73 8.27
N GLU A 82 -13.34 -14.93 7.81
CA GLU A 82 -14.73 -15.33 7.69
C GLU A 82 -15.25 -15.03 6.28
N ARG A 83 -15.87 -16.01 5.67
CA ARG A 83 -16.57 -15.85 4.40
C ARG A 83 -18.05 -15.76 4.69
N GLY A 84 -18.66 -14.63 4.30
CA GLY A 84 -20.09 -14.43 4.42
C GLY A 84 -20.78 -14.48 3.05
N PHE A 85 -21.98 -15.07 3.01
CA PHE A 85 -22.75 -15.22 1.76
C PHE A 85 -24.16 -14.68 1.86
N ARG A 86 -24.47 -13.91 2.89
CA ARG A 86 -25.86 -13.58 3.22
C ARG A 86 -26.60 -12.83 2.12
N TYR A 87 -26.00 -11.81 1.53
CA TYR A 87 -26.58 -11.04 0.42
C TYR A 87 -25.61 -10.89 -0.73
N ARG A 88 -24.33 -10.87 -0.40
CA ARG A 88 -23.21 -10.80 -1.35
C ARG A 88 -22.08 -11.64 -0.81
N PRO A 89 -21.28 -12.26 -1.68
CA PRO A 89 -20.03 -12.84 -1.22
C PRO A 89 -19.20 -11.74 -0.51
N GLN A 90 -18.72 -12.05 0.66
CA GLN A 90 -17.92 -11.12 1.47
C GLN A 90 -16.83 -11.88 2.18
N LEU A 91 -15.62 -11.39 2.08
CA LEU A 91 -14.48 -11.90 2.83
C LEU A 91 -14.14 -10.88 3.92
N ARG A 92 -14.14 -11.32 5.16
CA ARG A 92 -13.72 -10.52 6.32
C ARG A 92 -12.47 -11.12 6.91
N VAL A 93 -11.46 -10.29 7.09
CA VAL A 93 -10.17 -10.70 7.64
C VAL A 93 -9.88 -9.82 8.84
N ALA A 94 -9.77 -10.43 10.01
CA ALA A 94 -9.37 -9.72 11.22
C ALA A 94 -7.87 -9.80 11.38
N ILE A 95 -7.21 -8.65 11.48
CA ILE A 95 -5.77 -8.56 11.75
C ILE A 95 -5.53 -7.88 13.10
N GLY A 96 -4.51 -8.33 13.79
CA GLY A 96 -4.08 -7.75 15.06
C GLY A 96 -2.60 -7.42 15.04
N ASP A 97 -2.22 -6.46 15.86
CA ASP A 97 -0.83 -6.05 16.04
C ASP A 97 -0.45 -6.03 17.53
N ASP A 98 0.75 -5.54 17.82
CA ASP A 98 1.26 -5.46 19.19
C ASP A 98 0.49 -4.47 20.08
N SER A 99 -0.34 -3.59 19.50
CA SER A 99 -1.18 -2.66 20.24
C SER A 99 -2.38 -3.32 20.93
N ARG A 100 -2.59 -4.64 20.68
CA ARG A 100 -3.73 -5.43 21.15
C ARG A 100 -5.09 -4.97 20.62
N ALA A 101 -5.09 -4.21 19.55
CA ALA A 101 -6.29 -3.82 18.84
C ALA A 101 -6.46 -4.68 17.58
N THR A 102 -7.65 -4.74 17.07
CA THR A 102 -8.00 -5.52 15.87
C THR A 102 -8.55 -4.59 14.81
N LEU A 103 -8.14 -4.83 13.56
CA LEU A 103 -8.65 -4.14 12.39
C LEU A 103 -9.33 -5.16 11.50
N MET A 104 -10.53 -4.83 11.03
CA MET A 104 -11.28 -5.67 10.09
C MET A 104 -11.02 -5.21 8.66
N LEU A 105 -10.57 -6.13 7.81
CA LEU A 105 -10.45 -5.92 6.38
C LEU A 105 -11.65 -6.57 5.69
N ARG A 106 -12.32 -5.83 4.82
CA ARG A 106 -13.53 -6.32 4.12
C ARG A 106 -13.31 -6.28 2.63
N PHE A 107 -13.61 -7.40 1.97
CA PHE A 107 -13.51 -7.55 0.53
C PHE A 107 -14.85 -8.06 0.00
N PHE A 108 -15.47 -7.27 -0.87
CA PHE A 108 -16.71 -7.68 -1.55
C PHE A 108 -16.43 -8.36 -2.88
N HIS A 109 -15.26 -8.13 -3.44
CA HIS A 109 -14.78 -8.77 -4.66
C HIS A 109 -13.46 -9.46 -4.34
N PHE A 110 -13.46 -10.77 -4.42
CA PHE A 110 -12.27 -11.57 -4.14
C PHE A 110 -12.32 -12.87 -4.92
N ASN A 111 -11.16 -13.41 -5.24
CA ASN A 111 -11.06 -14.73 -5.86
C ASN A 111 -10.61 -15.76 -4.82
N ARG A 112 -10.64 -17.03 -5.22
CA ARG A 112 -10.25 -18.13 -4.34
C ARG A 112 -8.78 -18.03 -3.90
N SER A 113 -7.90 -17.66 -4.81
CA SER A 113 -6.48 -17.50 -4.51
C SER A 113 -6.25 -16.43 -3.44
N GLN A 114 -6.91 -15.30 -3.55
CA GLN A 114 -6.84 -14.23 -2.56
C GLN A 114 -7.32 -14.69 -1.19
N ALA A 115 -8.46 -15.40 -1.14
CA ALA A 115 -8.98 -15.92 0.10
C ALA A 115 -8.04 -16.94 0.76
N GLU A 116 -7.35 -17.76 -0.04
CA GLU A 116 -6.39 -18.72 0.47
C GLU A 116 -5.11 -18.06 0.99
N GLN A 117 -4.70 -16.95 0.39
CA GLN A 117 -3.52 -16.19 0.83
C GLN A 117 -3.72 -15.48 2.16
N LEU A 118 -4.95 -15.17 2.52
CA LEU A 118 -5.30 -14.44 3.74
C LEU A 118 -5.74 -15.43 4.83
N ALA A 119 -4.85 -16.34 5.20
CA ALA A 119 -5.12 -17.35 6.22
C ALA A 119 -4.64 -16.90 7.60
N PRO A 120 -5.23 -17.42 8.70
CA PRO A 120 -4.74 -17.12 10.05
C PRO A 120 -3.24 -17.40 10.20
N GLY A 121 -2.53 -16.50 10.86
CA GLY A 121 -1.09 -16.57 11.04
C GLY A 121 -0.27 -15.85 9.97
N VAL A 122 -0.87 -15.46 8.87
CA VAL A 122 -0.19 -14.70 7.81
C VAL A 122 0.04 -13.26 8.27
N ARG A 123 1.25 -12.76 8.04
CA ARG A 123 1.58 -11.36 8.31
C ARG A 123 1.33 -10.51 7.08
N LEU A 124 0.65 -9.39 7.29
CA LEU A 124 0.27 -8.46 6.22
C LEU A 124 0.71 -7.05 6.55
N VAL A 125 1.01 -6.30 5.50
CA VAL A 125 0.96 -4.83 5.52
C VAL A 125 -0.20 -4.43 4.64
N CYS A 126 -1.08 -3.57 5.14
CA CYS A 126 -2.21 -3.06 4.38
C CYS A 126 -2.28 -1.54 4.46
N TYR A 127 -2.87 -0.95 3.42
CA TYR A 127 -3.06 0.49 3.33
C TYR A 127 -4.47 0.77 2.83
N GLY A 128 -5.15 1.67 3.49
CA GLY A 128 -6.49 2.07 3.07
C GLY A 128 -7.09 3.12 4.00
N GLU A 129 -8.29 3.53 3.66
CA GLU A 129 -9.07 4.45 4.47
C GLU A 129 -9.69 3.72 5.65
N VAL A 130 -9.51 4.27 6.83
CA VAL A 130 -10.06 3.73 8.08
C VAL A 130 -11.50 4.22 8.26
N ARG A 131 -12.39 3.29 8.58
CA ARG A 131 -13.80 3.56 8.84
C ARG A 131 -14.21 2.95 10.17
N HIS A 132 -15.30 3.47 10.73
CA HIS A 132 -15.99 2.77 11.81
C HIS A 132 -16.88 1.66 11.24
N GLY A 133 -16.71 0.45 11.75
CA GLY A 133 -17.55 -0.69 11.42
C GLY A 133 -18.36 -1.16 12.62
N ALA A 134 -19.10 -2.24 12.44
CA ALA A 134 -19.94 -2.82 13.50
C ALA A 134 -19.13 -3.32 14.70
N HIS A 135 -17.87 -3.68 14.49
CA HIS A 135 -17.02 -4.28 15.51
C HIS A 135 -15.71 -3.50 15.74
N GLY A 136 -15.68 -2.22 15.41
CA GLY A 136 -14.51 -1.38 15.54
C GLY A 136 -14.06 -0.80 14.21
N PHE A 137 -12.77 -0.55 14.06
CA PHE A 137 -12.24 -0.01 12.81
C PHE A 137 -12.23 -1.06 11.70
N GLU A 138 -12.51 -0.61 10.49
CA GLU A 138 -12.45 -1.45 9.30
C GLU A 138 -11.85 -0.71 8.12
N MET A 139 -11.32 -1.46 7.17
CA MET A 139 -10.91 -0.99 5.85
C MET A 139 -11.63 -1.81 4.79
N VAL A 140 -12.22 -1.15 3.80
CA VAL A 140 -12.89 -1.81 2.68
C VAL A 140 -11.95 -1.79 1.48
N HIS A 141 -11.68 -2.97 0.92
CA HIS A 141 -10.77 -3.15 -0.21
C HIS A 141 -9.42 -2.46 -0.02
N PRO A 142 -8.70 -2.69 1.10
CA PRO A 142 -7.38 -2.11 1.28
C PRO A 142 -6.39 -2.71 0.29
N GLN A 143 -5.35 -1.95 -0.03
CA GLN A 143 -4.17 -2.50 -0.67
C GLN A 143 -3.41 -3.30 0.38
N TYR A 144 -2.91 -4.48 0.02
CA TYR A 144 -2.17 -5.30 0.97
C TYR A 144 -1.06 -6.08 0.30
N ALA A 145 -0.08 -6.45 1.10
CA ALA A 145 0.99 -7.35 0.71
C ALA A 145 1.31 -8.29 1.88
N ARG A 146 1.63 -9.54 1.54
CA ARG A 146 2.08 -10.50 2.54
C ARG A 146 3.53 -10.24 2.88
N LEU A 147 3.86 -10.31 4.15
CA LEU A 147 5.24 -10.23 4.62
C LEU A 147 5.82 -11.63 4.79
N ALA A 148 7.10 -11.78 4.48
CA ALA A 148 7.82 -12.99 4.80
C ALA A 148 7.87 -13.17 6.34
N ALA A 149 7.94 -14.42 6.79
CA ALA A 149 7.91 -14.72 8.22
C ALA A 149 9.05 -14.07 9.02
N ASP A 150 10.15 -13.79 8.35
CA ASP A 150 11.35 -13.18 8.92
C ASP A 150 11.47 -11.68 8.63
N ALA A 151 10.51 -11.11 7.91
CA ALA A 151 10.52 -9.68 7.62
C ALA A 151 10.14 -8.88 8.87
N SER A 152 11.04 -8.00 9.28
CA SER A 152 10.72 -7.00 10.30
C SER A 152 10.06 -5.79 9.63
N VAL A 153 9.14 -5.19 10.33
CA VAL A 153 8.38 -4.02 9.88
C VAL A 153 8.91 -2.78 10.57
#